data_d96c567f10a28bdc42f6b68adb49bfa7
#
_entry.id   d96c567f10a28bdc42f6b68adb49bfa7
#
_cell.length_a   1.000
_cell.length_b   1.000
_cell.length_c   1.000
_cell.angle_alpha   90.00
_cell.angle_beta   90.00
_cell.angle_gamma   90.00
#
_symmetry.space_group_name_H-M   'P 1'
#
loop_
_entity.id
_entity.type
_entity.pdbx_description
1 polymer ?
#
loop_
_entity_poly.entity_id
_entity_poly.type
_entity_poly.pdbx_seq_one_letter_code
_entity_poly.pdbx_strand_id
1 'polypeptide(L)'
;KWELSDMIKYAVDFSGPIAVRYPRGEAFDELKEYRAPLEYGKAEVLYEESEILLLAVGSMVKTALTVRERLKEKGYSCSLVNARFVKPFDEELLLKLQKNHKLLVTLEENVQSGGFGEHVLEFMNTNGDGSMEVLNIAIPDVYVEHGNVELLRKETGIDADGIIGKIIDRKAQ
;
A
#
# COMPACT_ATOMS: atom_id res chain seq x y z
N LYS A 1 -8.48 -4.99 -11.23
CA LYS A 1 -9.64 -5.20 -12.14
C LYS A 1 -10.83 -5.80 -11.41
N TRP A 2 -10.66 -6.94 -10.80
CA TRP A 2 -11.73 -7.69 -10.10
C TRP A 2 -12.23 -6.91 -8.89
N GLU A 3 -11.32 -6.40 -8.08
CA GLU A 3 -11.63 -5.60 -6.91
C GLU A 3 -12.43 -4.34 -7.25
N LEU A 4 -12.11 -3.63 -8.35
CA LEU A 4 -12.89 -2.46 -8.77
C LEU A 4 -14.35 -2.83 -9.05
N SER A 5 -14.59 -3.97 -9.70
CA SER A 5 -15.94 -4.47 -9.94
C SER A 5 -16.70 -4.75 -8.63
N ASP A 6 -16.00 -5.34 -7.66
CA ASP A 6 -16.58 -5.66 -6.35
C ASP A 6 -16.80 -4.39 -5.52
N MET A 7 -15.87 -3.42 -5.56
CA MET A 7 -16.02 -2.10 -4.91
C MET A 7 -17.20 -1.30 -5.46
N ILE A 8 -17.44 -1.34 -6.78
CA ILE A 8 -18.60 -0.67 -7.39
C ILE A 8 -19.89 -1.29 -6.89
N LYS A 9 -19.98 -2.63 -6.83
CA LYS A 9 -21.15 -3.32 -6.29
C LYS A 9 -21.37 -2.98 -4.82
N TYR A 10 -20.29 -3.03 -4.03
CA TYR A 10 -20.32 -2.65 -2.62
C TYR A 10 -20.83 -1.21 -2.43
N ALA A 11 -20.36 -0.26 -3.28
CA ALA A 11 -20.77 1.13 -3.20
C ALA A 11 -22.25 1.35 -3.51
N VAL A 12 -22.85 0.54 -4.40
CA VAL A 12 -24.29 0.60 -4.71
C VAL A 12 -25.15 0.22 -3.51
N ASP A 13 -24.70 -0.75 -2.72
CA ASP A 13 -25.41 -1.25 -1.55
C ASP A 13 -25.08 -0.49 -0.25
N PHE A 14 -24.09 0.41 -0.30
CA PHE A 14 -23.64 1.16 0.87
C PHE A 14 -24.61 2.28 1.24
N SER A 15 -25.03 2.34 2.49
CA SER A 15 -26.10 3.25 2.97
C SER A 15 -25.65 4.68 3.24
N GLY A 16 -24.38 5.03 3.02
CA GLY A 16 -23.81 6.35 3.31
C GLY A 16 -23.03 6.94 2.14
N PRO A 17 -22.46 8.12 2.28
CA PRO A 17 -21.52 8.66 1.30
C PRO A 17 -20.30 7.77 1.13
N ILE A 18 -19.96 7.43 -0.11
CA ILE A 18 -18.79 6.62 -0.44
C ILE A 18 -18.13 7.16 -1.71
N ALA A 19 -16.80 7.14 -1.74
CA ALA A 19 -16.02 7.50 -2.91
C ALA A 19 -15.11 6.33 -3.31
N VAL A 20 -15.14 5.95 -4.58
CA VAL A 20 -14.26 4.93 -5.14
C VAL A 20 -13.25 5.60 -6.06
N ARG A 21 -11.96 5.55 -5.71
CA ARG A 21 -10.86 6.06 -6.53
C ARG A 21 -10.27 4.94 -7.37
N TYR A 22 -10.05 5.21 -8.65
CA TYR A 22 -9.37 4.29 -9.55
C TYR A 22 -8.57 5.06 -10.61
N PRO A 23 -7.41 4.53 -11.06
CA PRO A 23 -6.58 5.20 -12.06
C PRO A 23 -7.21 5.14 -13.45
N ARG A 24 -6.81 6.05 -14.32
CA ARG A 24 -7.05 5.95 -15.76
C ARG A 24 -5.99 5.04 -16.37
N GLY A 25 -6.40 4.06 -17.19
CA GLY A 25 -5.50 3.15 -17.88
C GLY A 25 -5.98 1.70 -17.86
N GLU A 26 -5.09 0.78 -18.23
CA GLU A 26 -5.38 -0.64 -18.19
C GLU A 26 -5.41 -1.16 -16.76
N ALA A 27 -6.43 -1.95 -16.45
CA ALA A 27 -6.58 -2.56 -15.15
C ALA A 27 -5.64 -3.78 -15.03
N PHE A 28 -4.93 -3.87 -13.91
CA PHE A 28 -4.13 -5.04 -13.54
C PHE A 28 -5.02 -6.27 -13.40
N ASP A 29 -4.69 -7.36 -14.09
CA ASP A 29 -5.54 -8.55 -14.26
C ASP A 29 -5.03 -9.79 -13.51
N GLU A 30 -3.96 -9.65 -12.75
CA GLU A 30 -3.46 -10.69 -11.84
C GLU A 30 -4.15 -10.64 -10.48
N LEU A 31 -3.78 -11.52 -9.55
CA LEU A 31 -4.33 -11.61 -8.20
C LEU A 31 -5.85 -11.88 -8.17
N LYS A 32 -6.40 -12.49 -9.22
CA LYS A 32 -7.84 -12.81 -9.30
C LYS A 32 -8.31 -13.85 -8.29
N GLU A 33 -7.40 -14.62 -7.72
CA GLU A 33 -7.61 -15.56 -6.63
C GLU A 33 -7.85 -14.87 -5.28
N TYR A 34 -7.36 -13.64 -5.12
CA TYR A 34 -7.55 -12.82 -3.93
C TYR A 34 -8.82 -12.00 -4.10
N ARG A 35 -9.92 -12.53 -3.60
CA ARG A 35 -11.24 -11.91 -3.67
C ARG A 35 -12.05 -12.17 -2.41
N ALA A 36 -11.43 -11.94 -1.25
CA ALA A 36 -12.17 -11.96 0.00
C ALA A 36 -13.35 -10.96 -0.06
N PRO A 37 -14.50 -11.29 0.52
CA PRO A 37 -15.63 -10.36 0.59
C PRO A 37 -15.19 -8.99 1.10
N LEU A 38 -15.80 -7.93 0.55
CA LEU A 38 -15.52 -6.57 1.00
C LEU A 38 -16.26 -6.30 2.31
N GLU A 39 -15.50 -5.95 3.32
CA GLU A 39 -15.99 -5.47 4.60
C GLU A 39 -15.51 -4.03 4.81
N TYR A 40 -16.36 -3.18 5.37
CA TYR A 40 -16.06 -1.76 5.56
C TYR A 40 -14.80 -1.54 6.39
N GLY A 41 -13.84 -0.84 5.80
CA GLY A 41 -12.56 -0.54 6.45
C GLY A 41 -11.62 -1.72 6.63
N LYS A 42 -11.88 -2.88 6.01
CA LYS A 42 -11.01 -4.05 6.10
C LYS A 42 -10.11 -4.19 4.88
N ALA A 43 -8.85 -4.50 5.15
CA ALA A 43 -7.82 -4.79 4.17
C ALA A 43 -7.80 -6.28 3.80
N GLU A 44 -7.06 -6.65 2.75
CA GLU A 44 -6.84 -8.03 2.36
C GLU A 44 -5.36 -8.39 2.42
N VAL A 45 -5.03 -9.42 3.21
CA VAL A 45 -3.68 -9.95 3.26
C VAL A 45 -3.47 -10.85 2.05
N LEU A 46 -2.59 -10.44 1.14
CA LEU A 46 -2.26 -11.20 -0.07
C LEU A 46 -1.15 -12.22 0.22
N TYR A 47 -0.14 -11.81 0.97
CA TYR A 47 0.96 -12.68 1.41
C TYR A 47 1.31 -12.35 2.86
N GLU A 48 1.29 -13.34 3.73
CA GLU A 48 1.66 -13.19 5.14
C GLU A 48 2.99 -13.88 5.40
N GLU A 49 3.99 -13.08 5.74
CA GLU A 49 5.34 -13.49 6.12
C GLU A 49 5.74 -12.69 7.37
N SER A 50 6.99 -12.26 7.46
CA SER A 50 7.49 -11.48 8.59
C SER A 50 8.40 -10.33 8.12
N GLU A 51 8.99 -9.60 9.04
CA GLU A 51 10.04 -8.62 8.86
C GLU A 51 9.58 -7.31 8.18
N ILE A 52 9.20 -7.34 6.89
CA ILE A 52 8.74 -6.17 6.13
C ILE A 52 7.26 -6.35 5.79
N LEU A 53 6.46 -5.33 6.05
CA LEU A 53 5.05 -5.25 5.69
C LEU A 53 4.84 -4.20 4.60
N LEU A 54 4.50 -4.61 3.39
CA LEU A 54 4.07 -3.71 2.33
C LEU A 54 2.56 -3.50 2.42
N LEU A 55 2.13 -2.27 2.68
CA LEU A 55 0.71 -1.87 2.74
C LEU A 55 0.42 -0.96 1.54
N ALA A 56 -0.18 -1.52 0.50
CA ALA A 56 -0.35 -0.85 -0.78
C ALA A 56 -1.79 -0.43 -1.05
N VAL A 57 -1.95 0.75 -1.66
CA VAL A 57 -3.24 1.31 -2.06
C VAL A 57 -3.40 1.23 -3.58
N GLY A 58 -4.50 0.65 -4.04
CA GLY A 58 -4.97 0.68 -5.43
C GLY A 58 -3.92 0.20 -6.45
N SER A 59 -3.54 1.05 -7.40
CA SER A 59 -2.54 0.74 -8.44
C SER A 59 -1.18 0.32 -7.89
N MET A 60 -0.83 0.76 -6.68
CA MET A 60 0.45 0.42 -6.06
C MET A 60 0.55 -1.03 -5.61
N VAL A 61 -0.55 -1.78 -5.54
CA VAL A 61 -0.52 -3.24 -5.26
C VAL A 61 0.30 -3.99 -6.31
N LYS A 62 0.17 -3.64 -7.60
CA LYS A 62 0.99 -4.20 -8.68
C LYS A 62 2.49 -3.93 -8.45
N THR A 63 2.84 -2.68 -8.14
CA THR A 63 4.23 -2.30 -7.87
C THR A 63 4.76 -3.01 -6.62
N ALA A 64 3.94 -3.09 -5.56
CA ALA A 64 4.28 -3.77 -4.31
C ALA A 64 4.53 -5.28 -4.52
N LEU A 65 3.79 -5.93 -5.40
CA LEU A 65 4.03 -7.33 -5.77
C LEU A 65 5.43 -7.50 -6.37
N THR A 66 5.81 -6.66 -7.33
CA THR A 66 7.16 -6.66 -7.91
C THR A 66 8.25 -6.38 -6.86
N VAL A 67 8.01 -5.41 -5.98
CA VAL A 67 8.93 -5.09 -4.87
C VAL A 67 9.11 -6.29 -3.96
N ARG A 68 8.02 -6.95 -3.56
CA ARG A 68 8.04 -8.14 -2.72
C ARG A 68 8.89 -9.26 -3.34
N GLU A 69 8.64 -9.62 -4.60
CA GLU A 69 9.37 -10.69 -5.29
C GLU A 69 10.88 -10.39 -5.31
N ARG A 70 11.27 -9.19 -5.66
CA ARG A 70 12.67 -8.78 -5.73
C ARG A 70 13.35 -8.66 -4.36
N LEU A 71 12.61 -8.31 -3.30
CA LEU A 71 13.13 -8.34 -1.93
C LEU A 71 13.34 -9.78 -1.46
N LYS A 72 12.46 -10.72 -1.83
CA LYS A 72 12.63 -12.14 -1.55
C LYS A 72 13.87 -12.72 -2.23
N GLU A 73 14.15 -12.37 -3.47
CA GLU A 73 15.39 -12.75 -4.17
C GLU A 73 16.65 -12.26 -3.43
N LYS A 74 16.53 -11.16 -2.68
CA LYS A 74 17.59 -10.60 -1.84
C LYS A 74 17.63 -11.18 -0.41
N GLY A 75 16.73 -12.14 -0.10
CA GLY A 75 16.69 -12.83 1.19
C GLY A 75 15.84 -12.13 2.27
N TYR A 76 15.05 -11.12 1.92
CA TYR A 76 14.13 -10.47 2.87
C TYR A 76 12.78 -11.19 2.92
N SER A 77 12.24 -11.34 4.12
CA SER A 77 10.88 -11.82 4.34
C SER A 77 9.90 -10.65 4.25
N CYS A 78 8.86 -10.78 3.43
CA CYS A 78 8.04 -9.63 3.06
C CYS A 78 6.56 -9.99 2.89
N SER A 79 5.71 -9.46 3.76
CA SER A 79 4.25 -9.52 3.64
C SER A 79 3.74 -8.47 2.64
N LEU A 80 2.60 -8.76 2.02
CA LEU A 80 1.90 -7.81 1.16
C LEU A 80 0.43 -7.75 1.54
N VAL A 81 -0.05 -6.55 1.82
CA VAL A 81 -1.43 -6.24 2.16
C VAL A 81 -1.99 -5.22 1.17
N ASN A 82 -3.13 -5.54 0.60
CA ASN A 82 -3.95 -4.60 -0.14
C ASN A 82 -4.83 -3.84 0.85
N ALA A 83 -4.58 -2.55 1.02
CA ALA A 83 -5.29 -1.72 2.00
C ALA A 83 -6.78 -1.57 1.70
N ARG A 84 -7.20 -1.67 0.44
CA ARG A 84 -8.58 -1.53 -0.05
C ARG A 84 -9.26 -0.22 0.32
N PHE A 85 -9.28 0.13 1.60
CA PHE A 85 -9.89 1.34 2.14
C PHE A 85 -8.82 2.31 2.65
N VAL A 86 -8.94 3.56 2.21
CA VAL A 86 -8.06 4.65 2.66
C VAL A 86 -8.60 5.27 3.94
N LYS A 87 -9.95 5.34 4.04
CA LYS A 87 -10.65 5.89 5.21
C LYS A 87 -12.04 5.27 5.34
N PRO A 88 -12.32 4.55 6.45
CA PRO A 88 -11.33 4.11 7.43
C PRO A 88 -10.37 3.07 6.84
N PHE A 89 -9.17 2.92 7.37
CA PHE A 89 -8.28 1.81 7.06
C PHE A 89 -8.32 0.74 8.17
N ASP A 90 -7.72 -0.41 7.95
CA ASP A 90 -7.78 -1.56 8.88
C ASP A 90 -6.76 -1.41 10.02
N GLU A 91 -7.12 -0.63 11.03
CA GLU A 91 -6.32 -0.37 12.23
C GLU A 91 -6.01 -1.65 13.02
N GLU A 92 -7.01 -2.53 13.17
CA GLU A 92 -6.87 -3.79 13.91
C GLU A 92 -5.84 -4.72 13.26
N LEU A 93 -5.86 -4.80 11.93
CA LEU A 93 -4.89 -5.60 11.18
C LEU A 93 -3.47 -5.08 11.39
N LEU A 94 -3.26 -3.77 11.36
CA LEU A 94 -1.93 -3.18 11.57
C LEU A 94 -1.39 -3.48 12.97
N LEU A 95 -2.20 -3.34 14.02
CA LEU A 95 -1.82 -3.69 15.39
C LEU A 95 -1.57 -5.19 15.58
N LYS A 96 -2.23 -6.05 14.81
CA LYS A 96 -1.94 -7.49 14.79
C LYS A 96 -0.60 -7.77 14.13
N LEU A 97 -0.35 -7.18 12.95
CA LEU A 97 0.83 -7.45 12.14
C LEU A 97 2.13 -6.85 12.72
N GLN A 98 2.06 -5.76 13.49
CA GLN A 98 3.25 -5.16 14.13
C GLN A 98 4.05 -6.17 14.98
N LYS A 99 3.40 -7.21 15.51
CA LYS A 99 4.06 -8.22 16.35
C LYS A 99 5.13 -9.04 15.63
N ASN A 100 5.00 -9.18 14.30
CA ASN A 100 5.89 -10.00 13.48
C ASN A 100 6.67 -9.19 12.44
N HIS A 101 6.50 -7.87 12.40
CA HIS A 101 7.13 -6.99 11.42
C HIS A 101 7.96 -5.91 12.12
N LYS A 102 9.05 -5.50 11.49
CA LYS A 102 9.94 -4.44 11.96
C LYS A 102 9.82 -3.16 11.14
N LEU A 103 9.37 -3.29 9.90
CA LEU A 103 9.21 -2.17 8.98
C LEU A 103 7.86 -2.27 8.26
N LEU A 104 7.02 -1.26 8.43
CA LEU A 104 5.83 -1.02 7.65
C LEU A 104 6.16 -0.03 6.53
N VAL A 105 5.89 -0.41 5.29
CA VAL A 105 6.07 0.43 4.11
C VAL A 105 4.70 0.71 3.52
N THR A 106 4.22 1.94 3.61
CA THR A 106 2.99 2.36 2.92
C THR A 106 3.31 2.75 1.49
N LEU A 107 2.47 2.35 0.55
CA LEU A 107 2.66 2.62 -0.88
C LEU A 107 1.38 3.22 -1.46
N GLU A 108 1.46 4.50 -1.85
CA GLU A 108 0.35 5.22 -2.45
C GLU A 108 0.78 6.05 -3.67
N GLU A 109 -0.11 6.20 -4.63
CA GLU A 109 0.05 7.10 -5.78
C GLU A 109 -0.72 8.40 -5.50
N ASN A 110 -0.31 9.07 -4.44
CA ASN A 110 -0.84 10.36 -3.99
C ASN A 110 0.31 11.16 -3.37
N VAL A 111 0.07 12.45 -3.12
CA VAL A 111 1.04 13.31 -2.42
C VAL A 111 1.25 12.85 -0.98
N GLN A 112 2.48 12.98 -0.49
CA GLN A 112 2.84 12.55 0.86
C GLN A 112 2.05 13.32 1.93
N SER A 113 1.99 14.64 1.83
CA SER A 113 1.31 15.50 2.81
C SER A 113 -0.21 15.29 2.77
N GLY A 114 -0.80 14.90 3.89
CA GLY A 114 -2.22 14.55 3.99
C GLY A 114 -2.59 13.23 3.31
N GLY A 115 -1.61 12.42 2.90
CA GLY A 115 -1.81 11.14 2.24
C GLY A 115 -2.16 10.00 3.20
N PHE A 116 -2.42 8.84 2.63
CA PHE A 116 -2.72 7.62 3.37
C PHE A 116 -1.59 7.22 4.32
N GLY A 117 -0.33 7.28 3.86
CA GLY A 117 0.83 6.92 4.64
C GLY A 117 1.02 7.80 5.87
N GLU A 118 0.71 9.09 5.77
CA GLU A 118 0.78 10.02 6.91
C GLU A 118 -0.24 9.67 7.99
N HIS A 119 -1.48 9.33 7.62
CA HIS A 119 -2.50 8.87 8.55
C HIS A 119 -2.13 7.54 9.22
N VAL A 120 -1.54 6.61 8.47
CA VAL A 120 -1.03 5.35 9.02
C VAL A 120 0.12 5.60 9.99
N LEU A 121 1.05 6.50 9.67
CA LEU A 121 2.16 6.88 10.54
C LEU A 121 1.64 7.50 11.85
N GLU A 122 0.69 8.43 11.77
CA GLU A 122 0.05 9.05 12.95
C GLU A 122 -0.60 7.99 13.83
N PHE A 123 -1.37 7.09 13.22
CA PHE A 123 -2.02 6.00 13.95
C PHE A 123 -1.01 5.09 14.64
N MET A 124 0.05 4.65 13.95
CA MET A 124 1.08 3.78 14.52
C MET A 124 1.88 4.46 15.64
N ASN A 125 2.16 5.75 15.52
CA ASN A 125 2.81 6.52 16.59
C ASN A 125 1.94 6.68 17.83
N THR A 126 0.61 6.71 17.67
CA THR A 126 -0.32 6.92 18.77
C THR A 126 -0.75 5.62 19.44
N ASN A 127 -0.96 4.55 18.65
CA ASN A 127 -1.59 3.31 19.09
C ASN A 127 -0.67 2.08 19.00
N GLY A 128 0.42 2.16 18.23
CA GLY A 128 1.40 1.10 18.09
C GLY A 128 2.27 0.96 19.34
N ASP A 129 2.97 -0.16 19.46
CA ASP A 129 3.89 -0.45 20.57
C ASP A 129 5.33 0.08 20.33
N GLY A 130 5.56 0.78 19.23
CA GLY A 130 6.86 1.33 18.85
C GLY A 130 7.86 0.30 18.30
N SER A 131 7.45 -0.95 18.12
CA SER A 131 8.34 -2.03 17.63
C SER A 131 8.50 -2.03 16.11
N MET A 132 7.62 -1.36 15.38
CA MET A 132 7.56 -1.34 13.92
C MET A 132 7.76 0.09 13.39
N GLU A 133 8.87 0.31 12.68
CA GLU A 133 9.11 1.57 11.98
C GLU A 133 8.15 1.75 10.80
N VAL A 134 7.86 3.01 10.42
CA VAL A 134 7.02 3.33 9.26
C VAL A 134 7.82 4.09 8.22
N LEU A 135 7.80 3.61 6.98
CA LEU A 135 8.36 4.25 5.81
C LEU A 135 7.23 4.58 4.81
N ASN A 136 6.98 5.85 4.58
CA ASN A 136 5.97 6.29 3.62
C ASN A 136 6.58 6.43 2.22
N ILE A 137 5.99 5.73 1.26
CA ILE A 137 6.29 5.85 -0.16
C ILE A 137 5.09 6.50 -0.84
N ALA A 138 5.28 7.74 -1.23
CA ALA A 138 4.28 8.60 -1.87
C ALA A 138 4.96 9.57 -2.83
N ILE A 139 4.17 10.28 -3.62
CA ILE A 139 4.65 11.38 -4.47
C ILE A 139 5.11 12.51 -3.55
N PRO A 140 6.33 13.05 -3.71
CA PRO A 140 6.77 14.19 -2.92
C PRO A 140 5.87 15.42 -3.16
N ASP A 141 5.79 16.31 -2.18
CA ASP A 141 4.99 17.53 -2.27
C ASP A 141 5.67 18.58 -3.17
N VAL A 142 5.76 18.26 -4.44
CA VAL A 142 6.32 19.10 -5.49
C VAL A 142 5.42 19.06 -6.74
N TYR A 143 5.54 20.06 -7.60
CA TYR A 143 4.87 20.03 -8.88
C TYR A 143 5.50 18.96 -9.79
N VAL A 144 4.71 17.96 -10.22
CA VAL A 144 5.12 16.93 -11.17
C VAL A 144 4.54 17.29 -12.54
N GLU A 145 5.41 17.48 -13.53
CA GLU A 145 4.99 17.77 -14.89
C GLU A 145 4.24 16.58 -15.51
N HIS A 146 3.47 16.85 -16.57
CA HIS A 146 2.78 15.80 -17.30
C HIS A 146 3.79 14.95 -18.09
N GLY A 147 3.53 13.64 -18.18
CA GLY A 147 4.42 12.73 -18.89
C GLY A 147 3.94 11.29 -18.90
N ASN A 148 4.80 10.42 -19.36
CA ASN A 148 4.57 8.99 -19.28
C ASN A 148 4.57 8.54 -17.80
N VAL A 149 3.54 7.81 -17.38
CA VAL A 149 3.34 7.41 -15.98
C VAL A 149 4.53 6.62 -15.41
N GLU A 150 5.14 5.74 -16.20
CA GLU A 150 6.29 4.93 -15.75
C GLU A 150 7.53 5.81 -15.51
N LEU A 151 7.77 6.80 -16.38
CA LEU A 151 8.86 7.75 -16.19
C LEU A 151 8.61 8.63 -14.97
N LEU A 152 7.39 9.14 -14.78
CA LEU A 152 7.04 9.96 -13.63
C LEU A 152 7.15 9.18 -12.30
N ARG A 153 6.76 7.91 -12.27
CA ARG A 153 6.97 7.05 -11.09
C ARG A 153 8.45 6.87 -10.78
N LYS A 154 9.30 6.74 -11.79
CA LYS A 154 10.74 6.65 -11.62
C LYS A 154 11.33 7.98 -11.11
N GLU A 155 10.93 9.11 -11.67
CA GLU A 155 11.38 10.45 -11.24
C GLU A 155 10.97 10.74 -9.80
N THR A 156 9.78 10.34 -9.40
CA THR A 156 9.27 10.53 -8.02
C THR A 156 9.74 9.44 -7.05
N GLY A 157 10.43 8.41 -7.54
CA GLY A 157 10.97 7.31 -6.72
C GLY A 157 9.90 6.43 -6.09
N ILE A 158 8.74 6.28 -6.76
CA ILE A 158 7.66 5.37 -6.38
C ILE A 158 7.54 4.16 -7.32
N ASP A 159 8.52 3.98 -8.20
CA ASP A 159 8.70 2.74 -8.98
C ASP A 159 9.36 1.64 -8.13
N ALA A 160 9.41 0.42 -8.63
CA ALA A 160 9.92 -0.71 -7.86
C ALA A 160 11.41 -0.54 -7.46
N ASP A 161 12.25 0.03 -8.33
CA ASP A 161 13.66 0.27 -8.02
C ASP A 161 13.84 1.30 -6.91
N GLY A 162 13.16 2.42 -7.02
CA GLY A 162 13.20 3.48 -6.02
C GLY A 162 12.70 3.00 -4.65
N ILE A 163 11.61 2.23 -4.63
CA ILE A 163 11.05 1.67 -3.39
C ILE A 163 12.03 0.70 -2.74
N ILE A 164 12.60 -0.24 -3.51
CA ILE A 164 13.58 -1.21 -2.99
C ILE A 164 14.80 -0.51 -2.43
N GLY A 165 15.34 0.50 -3.12
CA GLY A 165 16.46 1.31 -2.63
C GLY A 165 16.14 1.92 -1.27
N LYS A 166 15.02 2.62 -1.13
CA LYS A 166 14.59 3.24 0.14
C LYS A 166 14.43 2.24 1.28
N ILE A 167 13.89 1.04 0.98
CA ILE A 167 13.73 -0.03 1.98
C ILE A 167 15.10 -0.54 2.46
N ILE A 168 16.01 -0.81 1.53
CA ILE A 168 17.36 -1.31 1.86
C ILE A 168 18.13 -0.27 2.67
N ASP A 169 18.10 0.99 2.25
CA ASP A 169 18.78 2.09 2.96
C ASP A 169 18.23 2.26 4.39
N ARG A 170 16.91 2.10 4.58
CA ARG A 170 16.31 2.15 5.91
C ARG A 170 16.76 0.99 6.81
N LYS A 171 16.89 -0.20 6.24
CA LYS A 171 17.33 -1.39 6.99
C LYS A 171 18.83 -1.41 7.29
N ALA A 172 19.62 -0.60 6.63
CA ALA A 172 21.07 -0.48 6.87
C ALA A 172 21.42 0.52 8.01
N GLN A 173 20.44 1.30 8.47
CA GLN A 173 20.54 2.23 9.61
C GLN A 173 20.28 1.53 10.93
#